data_d90b435ee25840a93604b31c8270ee37
#
_entry.id   d90b435ee25840a93604b31c8270ee37
#
_cell.length_a   1.000
_cell.length_b   1.000
_cell.length_c   1.000
_cell.angle_alpha   90.00
_cell.angle_beta   90.00
_cell.angle_gamma   90.00
#
_symmetry.space_group_name_H-M   'P 1'
#
loop_
_entity.id
_entity.type
_entity.pdbx_description
1 polymer ?
#
loop_
_entity_poly.entity_id
_entity_poly.type
_entity_poly.pdbx_seq_one_letter_code
_entity_poly.pdbx_strand_id
1 'polypeptide(L)'
;MLNIIIASLSVGLGTYLLRKGDLLGIILYFSNKNNISQNTFFITLTGILLNVIGIYFWQQSSKSSFPFQLALSIYLSLIIIVGIFMSIIFEKVRFDMYLFFGTILIITGIIILSFKYF
;
A
#
# COMPACT_ATOMS: atom_id res chain seq x y z
N MET A 1 1.61 -16.34 -4.12
CA MET A 1 0.52 -15.61 -3.41
C MET A 1 1.04 -14.84 -2.20
N LEU A 2 1.84 -15.48 -1.33
CA LEU A 2 2.37 -14.82 -0.13
C LEU A 2 3.20 -13.59 -0.46
N ASN A 3 4.05 -13.63 -1.48
CA ASN A 3 4.85 -12.47 -1.89
C ASN A 3 3.99 -11.29 -2.31
N ILE A 4 2.88 -11.54 -2.99
CA ILE A 4 1.94 -10.50 -3.41
C ILE A 4 1.27 -9.87 -2.19
N ILE A 5 0.87 -10.68 -1.22
CA ILE A 5 0.24 -10.19 0.00
C ILE A 5 1.23 -9.32 0.80
N ILE A 6 2.45 -9.79 0.99
CA ILE A 6 3.48 -9.03 1.71
C ILE A 6 3.78 -7.72 0.97
N ALA A 7 3.91 -7.77 -0.36
CA ALA A 7 4.17 -6.59 -1.17
C ALA A 7 3.05 -5.56 -1.02
N SER A 8 1.79 -5.99 -1.11
CA SER A 8 0.65 -5.08 -1.03
C SER A 8 0.50 -4.47 0.37
N LEU A 9 0.69 -5.26 1.42
CA LEU A 9 0.65 -4.74 2.78
C LEU A 9 1.78 -3.72 3.02
N SER A 10 3.00 -4.04 2.59
CA SER A 10 4.14 -3.14 2.75
C SER A 10 3.95 -1.83 1.99
N VAL A 11 3.54 -1.90 0.73
CA VAL A 11 3.31 -0.70 -0.09
C VAL A 11 2.12 0.09 0.42
N GLY A 12 1.04 -0.57 0.85
CA GLY A 12 -0.12 0.12 1.40
C GLY A 12 0.23 0.92 2.64
N LEU A 13 0.92 0.29 3.60
CA LEU A 13 1.37 0.96 4.81
C LEU A 13 2.40 2.05 4.49
N GLY A 14 3.36 1.75 3.61
CA GLY A 14 4.40 2.70 3.22
C GLY A 14 3.84 3.93 2.52
N THR A 15 2.87 3.74 1.63
CA THR A 15 2.22 4.85 0.92
C THR A 15 1.43 5.71 1.91
N TYR A 16 0.75 5.11 2.88
CA TYR A 16 0.06 5.86 3.92
C TYR A 16 1.05 6.73 4.72
N LEU A 17 2.18 6.15 5.13
CA LEU A 17 3.19 6.87 5.88
C LEU A 17 3.84 7.99 5.05
N LEU A 18 4.05 7.78 3.75
CA LEU A 18 4.56 8.83 2.87
C LEU A 18 3.57 9.98 2.74
N ARG A 19 2.28 9.71 2.73
CA ARG A 19 1.27 10.76 2.71
C ARG A 19 1.28 11.57 4.01
N LYS A 20 1.51 10.92 5.16
CA LYS A 20 1.63 11.60 6.45
C LYS A 20 2.97 12.31 6.62
N GLY A 21 3.99 11.84 5.93
CA GLY A 21 5.33 12.43 5.98
C GLY A 21 5.51 13.54 4.95
N ASP A 22 6.77 13.85 4.67
CA ASP A 22 7.15 14.89 3.72
C ASP A 22 8.38 14.44 2.92
N LEU A 23 8.12 13.76 1.80
CA LEU A 23 9.20 13.25 0.95
C LEU A 23 10.01 14.40 0.34
N LEU A 24 9.32 15.45 -0.13
CA LEU A 24 9.99 16.63 -0.68
C LEU A 24 10.85 17.31 0.39
N GLY A 25 10.34 17.41 1.62
CA GLY A 25 11.07 17.96 2.75
C GLY A 25 12.35 17.19 3.06
N ILE A 26 12.34 15.86 2.96
CA ILE A 26 13.55 15.06 3.14
C ILE A 26 14.57 15.34 2.04
N ILE A 27 14.14 15.43 0.80
CA ILE A 27 15.02 15.74 -0.32
C ILE A 27 15.67 17.12 -0.11
N LEU A 28 14.90 18.11 0.30
CA LEU A 28 15.39 19.45 0.60
C LEU A 28 16.30 19.47 1.83
N TYR A 29 16.01 18.64 2.84
CA TYR A 29 16.85 18.50 4.02
C TYR A 29 18.26 18.00 3.66
N PHE A 30 18.34 16.95 2.83
CA PHE A 30 19.63 16.44 2.39
C PHE A 30 20.40 17.41 1.51
N SER A 31 19.73 18.35 0.84
CA SER A 31 20.39 19.41 0.09
C SER A 31 20.64 20.66 0.93
N ASN A 32 20.49 20.59 2.25
CA ASN A 32 20.70 21.67 3.23
C ASN A 32 19.86 22.92 3.00
N LYS A 33 18.71 22.78 2.34
CA LYS A 33 17.84 23.91 2.01
C LYS A 33 16.64 24.04 2.95
N ASN A 34 16.42 23.08 3.83
CA ASN A 34 15.23 23.07 4.70
C ASN A 34 15.48 22.26 5.96
N ASN A 35 14.74 22.58 7.01
CA ASN A 35 14.69 21.77 8.22
C ASN A 35 13.40 20.99 8.28
N ILE A 36 13.48 19.75 8.75
CA ILE A 36 12.33 18.87 8.90
C ILE A 36 12.27 18.39 10.36
N SER A 37 11.07 18.25 10.90
CA SER A 37 10.92 17.74 12.25
C SER A 37 11.37 16.29 12.31
N GLN A 38 11.90 15.87 13.47
CA GLN A 38 12.40 14.52 13.66
C GLN A 38 11.30 13.46 13.43
N ASN A 39 10.08 13.73 13.92
CA ASN A 39 8.96 12.82 13.73
C ASN A 39 8.59 12.67 12.25
N THR A 40 8.52 13.76 11.51
CA THR A 40 8.24 13.72 10.07
C THR A 40 9.34 12.98 9.33
N PHE A 41 10.60 13.19 9.71
CA PHE A 41 11.73 12.48 9.12
C PHE A 41 11.59 10.97 9.29
N PHE A 42 11.33 10.49 10.50
CA PHE A 42 11.18 9.06 10.76
C PHE A 42 9.97 8.46 10.05
N ILE A 43 8.83 9.16 10.04
CA ILE A 43 7.63 8.69 9.35
C ILE A 43 7.90 8.52 7.85
N THR A 44 8.51 9.52 7.23
CA THR A 44 8.81 9.48 5.80
C THR A 44 9.84 8.40 5.48
N LEU A 45 10.88 8.27 6.30
CA LEU A 45 11.91 7.24 6.10
C LEU A 45 11.32 5.84 6.21
N THR A 46 10.46 5.60 7.20
CA THR A 46 9.77 4.32 7.37
C THR A 46 8.89 4.02 6.15
N GLY A 47 8.17 5.02 5.64
CA GLY A 47 7.36 4.87 4.43
C GLY A 47 8.18 4.48 3.21
N ILE A 48 9.35 5.10 3.03
CA ILE A 48 10.27 4.76 1.94
C ILE A 48 10.75 3.31 2.08
N LEU A 49 11.17 2.90 3.27
CA LEU A 49 11.65 1.55 3.51
C LEU A 49 10.58 0.51 3.24
N LEU A 50 9.35 0.75 3.67
CA LEU A 50 8.24 -0.16 3.41
C LEU A 50 7.92 -0.27 1.93
N ASN A 51 8.00 0.82 1.18
CA ASN A 51 7.82 0.78 -0.27
C ASN A 51 8.92 -0.03 -0.96
N VAL A 52 10.18 0.13 -0.53
CA VAL A 52 11.30 -0.65 -1.08
C VAL A 52 11.10 -2.14 -0.81
N ILE A 53 10.70 -2.51 0.41
CA ILE A 53 10.39 -3.89 0.77
C ILE A 53 9.26 -4.42 -0.11
N GLY A 54 8.21 -3.63 -0.31
CA GLY A 54 7.09 -4.01 -1.15
C GLY A 54 7.49 -4.26 -2.60
N ILE A 55 8.33 -3.40 -3.16
CA ILE A 55 8.85 -3.59 -4.53
C ILE A 55 9.65 -4.89 -4.64
N TYR A 56 10.48 -5.18 -3.63
CA TYR A 56 11.26 -6.42 -3.60
C TYR A 56 10.35 -7.65 -3.64
N PHE A 57 9.34 -7.72 -2.78
CA PHE A 57 8.42 -8.84 -2.76
C PHE A 57 7.54 -8.91 -4.01
N TRP A 58 7.17 -7.77 -4.57
CA TRP A 58 6.47 -7.74 -5.85
C TRP A 58 7.31 -8.37 -6.95
N GLN A 59 8.59 -8.04 -7.00
CA GLN A 59 9.51 -8.62 -7.97
C GLN A 59 9.68 -10.13 -7.75
N GLN A 60 9.74 -10.56 -6.49
CA GLN A 60 9.81 -11.99 -6.17
C GLN A 60 8.55 -12.74 -6.63
N SER A 61 7.39 -12.09 -6.63
CA SER A 61 6.15 -12.71 -7.09
C SER A 61 6.17 -13.05 -8.57
N SER A 62 7.03 -12.40 -9.36
CA SER A 62 7.19 -12.71 -10.79
C SER A 62 7.71 -14.12 -11.05
N LYS A 63 8.32 -14.73 -10.03
CA LYS A 63 8.81 -16.11 -10.11
C LYS A 63 7.70 -17.15 -9.90
N SER A 64 6.52 -16.72 -9.50
CA SER A 64 5.36 -17.59 -9.35
C SER A 64 4.67 -17.82 -10.69
N SER A 65 3.79 -18.82 -10.74
CA SER A 65 3.04 -19.16 -11.94
C SER A 65 1.82 -18.27 -12.17
N PHE A 66 1.59 -17.27 -11.33
CA PHE A 66 0.43 -16.40 -11.45
C PHE A 66 0.53 -15.48 -12.68
N PRO A 67 -0.54 -15.37 -13.49
CA PRO A 67 -0.59 -14.38 -14.56
C PRO A 67 -0.46 -12.95 -14.01
N PHE A 68 0.14 -12.06 -14.81
CA PHE A 68 0.32 -10.67 -14.40
C PHE A 68 -1.00 -9.99 -14.06
N GLN A 69 -2.06 -10.26 -14.85
CA GLN A 69 -3.38 -9.65 -14.61
C GLN A 69 -3.93 -10.00 -13.23
N LEU A 70 -3.85 -11.28 -12.84
CA LEU A 70 -4.32 -11.71 -11.54
C LEU A 70 -3.46 -11.14 -10.41
N ALA A 71 -2.14 -11.21 -10.56
CA ALA A 71 -1.21 -10.70 -9.57
C ALA A 71 -1.42 -9.20 -9.34
N LEU A 72 -1.55 -8.40 -10.42
CA LEU A 72 -1.76 -6.96 -10.32
C LEU A 72 -3.11 -6.64 -9.68
N SER A 73 -4.16 -7.37 -10.03
CA SER A 73 -5.50 -7.16 -9.46
C SER A 73 -5.51 -7.40 -7.96
N ILE A 74 -4.91 -8.48 -7.50
CA ILE A 74 -4.79 -8.79 -6.07
C ILE A 74 -3.95 -7.74 -5.36
N TYR A 75 -2.82 -7.36 -5.95
CA TYR A 75 -1.90 -6.38 -5.39
C TYR A 75 -2.57 -5.02 -5.17
N LEU A 76 -3.19 -4.47 -6.22
CA LEU A 76 -3.85 -3.17 -6.13
C LEU A 76 -5.06 -3.19 -5.20
N SER A 77 -5.85 -4.27 -5.23
CA SER A 77 -7.02 -4.38 -4.36
C SER A 77 -6.64 -4.43 -2.89
N LEU A 78 -5.58 -5.16 -2.55
CA LEU A 78 -5.10 -5.22 -1.17
C LEU A 78 -4.52 -3.87 -0.71
N ILE A 79 -3.84 -3.13 -1.60
CA ILE A 79 -3.38 -1.77 -1.28
C ILE A 79 -4.58 -0.87 -0.93
N ILE A 80 -5.64 -0.92 -1.72
CA ILE A 80 -6.84 -0.13 -1.47
C ILE A 80 -7.49 -0.51 -0.14
N ILE A 81 -7.60 -1.81 0.15
CA ILE A 81 -8.18 -2.31 1.40
C ILE A 81 -7.33 -1.84 2.60
N VAL A 82 -6.02 -1.94 2.50
CA VAL A 82 -5.11 -1.44 3.55
C VAL A 82 -5.32 0.05 3.77
N GLY A 83 -5.44 0.83 2.69
CA GLY A 83 -5.71 2.26 2.76
C GLY A 83 -7.01 2.58 3.48
N ILE A 84 -8.07 1.82 3.22
CA ILE A 84 -9.36 1.98 3.89
C ILE A 84 -9.21 1.70 5.38
N PHE A 85 -8.56 0.60 5.77
CA PHE A 85 -8.33 0.28 7.17
C PHE A 85 -7.51 1.34 7.90
N MET A 86 -6.45 1.82 7.27
CA MET A 86 -5.59 2.86 7.87
C MET A 86 -6.37 4.16 8.06
N SER A 87 -7.22 4.53 7.12
CA SER A 87 -8.06 5.72 7.23
C SER A 87 -9.06 5.59 8.38
N ILE A 88 -9.68 4.43 8.54
CA ILE A 88 -10.64 4.20 9.62
C ILE A 88 -9.94 4.27 10.97
N ILE A 89 -8.77 3.64 11.11
CA ILE A 89 -8.08 3.53 12.40
C ILE A 89 -7.42 4.85 12.78
N PHE A 90 -6.68 5.48 11.87
CA PHE A 90 -5.81 6.63 12.20
C PHE A 90 -6.42 7.98 11.85
N GLU A 91 -7.20 8.07 10.80
CA GLU A 91 -7.85 9.32 10.39
C GLU A 91 -9.29 9.41 10.90
N LYS A 92 -9.77 8.37 11.59
CA LYS A 92 -11.11 8.30 12.15
C LYS A 92 -12.21 8.56 11.12
N VAL A 93 -11.98 8.12 9.90
CA VAL A 93 -12.99 8.17 8.85
C VAL A 93 -14.14 7.27 9.24
N ARG A 94 -15.37 7.78 9.11
CA ARG A 94 -16.56 7.03 9.49
C ARG A 94 -16.77 5.88 8.52
N PHE A 95 -16.97 4.67 9.06
CA PHE A 95 -17.33 3.50 8.26
C PHE A 95 -18.82 3.60 7.93
N ASP A 96 -19.13 3.97 6.69
CA ASP A 96 -20.48 4.15 6.23
C ASP A 96 -20.84 3.13 5.15
N MET A 97 -22.04 3.25 4.58
CA MET A 97 -22.53 2.34 3.54
C MET A 97 -21.67 2.39 2.28
N TYR A 98 -21.11 3.55 1.95
CA TYR A 98 -20.27 3.70 0.76
C TYR A 98 -18.97 2.89 0.88
N LEU A 99 -18.31 2.99 2.03
CA LEU A 99 -17.10 2.18 2.29
C LEU A 99 -17.43 0.69 2.32
N PHE A 100 -18.54 0.32 2.95
CA PHE A 100 -18.96 -1.07 3.04
C PHE A 100 -19.20 -1.68 1.66
N PHE A 101 -20.01 -1.05 0.83
CA PHE A 101 -20.29 -1.56 -0.50
C PHE A 101 -19.07 -1.52 -1.41
N GLY A 102 -18.25 -0.47 -1.34
CA GLY A 102 -17.03 -0.40 -2.12
C GLY A 102 -16.06 -1.52 -1.79
N THR A 103 -15.88 -1.81 -0.50
CA THR A 103 -15.01 -2.90 -0.04
C THR A 103 -15.54 -4.26 -0.51
N ILE A 104 -16.85 -4.50 -0.42
CA ILE A 104 -17.47 -5.74 -0.90
C ILE A 104 -17.26 -5.90 -2.40
N LEU A 105 -17.42 -4.84 -3.19
CA LEU A 105 -17.20 -4.90 -4.63
C LEU A 105 -15.75 -5.26 -4.98
N ILE A 106 -14.78 -4.71 -4.27
CA ILE A 106 -13.37 -5.03 -4.47
C ILE A 106 -13.11 -6.51 -4.17
N ILE A 107 -13.60 -7.01 -3.04
CA ILE A 107 -13.43 -8.41 -2.65
C ILE A 107 -14.11 -9.34 -3.65
N THR A 108 -15.32 -9.01 -4.07
CA THR A 108 -16.06 -9.78 -5.07
C THR A 108 -15.31 -9.84 -6.39
N GLY A 109 -14.73 -8.71 -6.83
CA GLY A 109 -13.93 -8.67 -8.04
C GLY A 109 -12.72 -9.59 -7.98
N ILE A 110 -12.00 -9.62 -6.85
CA ILE A 110 -10.87 -10.53 -6.65
C ILE A 110 -11.33 -11.98 -6.74
N ILE A 111 -12.43 -12.33 -6.10
CA ILE A 111 -12.97 -13.69 -6.10
C ILE A 111 -13.33 -14.14 -7.52
N ILE A 112 -14.00 -13.28 -8.27
CA ILE A 112 -14.40 -13.57 -9.66
C ILE A 112 -13.16 -13.81 -10.53
N LEU A 113 -12.14 -12.96 -10.41
CA LEU A 113 -10.89 -13.13 -11.15
C LEU A 113 -10.18 -14.43 -10.76
N SER A 114 -10.24 -14.81 -9.50
CA SER A 114 -9.64 -16.05 -9.02
C SER A 114 -10.26 -17.28 -9.69
N PHE A 115 -11.56 -17.26 -9.92
CA PHE A 115 -12.24 -18.37 -10.60
C PHE A 115 -11.75 -18.59 -12.03
N LYS A 116 -11.33 -17.53 -12.71
CA LYS A 116 -10.78 -17.67 -14.06
C LYS A 116 -9.44 -18.41 -14.07
N TYR A 117 -8.61 -18.23 -13.03
CA TYR A 117 -7.24 -18.73 -12.99
C TYR A 117 -7.05 -19.91 -12.03
N PHE A 118 -8.01 -20.19 -11.21
CA PHE A 118 -8.04 -21.31 -10.29
C PHE A 118 -9.30 -22.15 -10.55
#